data_ad6070be3b1eb470a31b3bbc76a9d6ab
#
_entry.id   ad6070be3b1eb470a31b3bbc76a9d6ab
#
_cell.length_a   1.000
_cell.length_b   1.000
_cell.length_c   1.000
_cell.angle_alpha   90.00
_cell.angle_beta   90.00
_cell.angle_gamma   90.00
#
_symmetry.space_group_name_H-M   'P 1'
#
loop_
_entity.id
_entity.type
_entity.pdbx_description
1 polymer ?
#
loop_
_entity_poly.entity_id
_entity_poly.type
_entity_poly.pdbx_seq_one_letter_code
_entity_poly.pdbx_strand_id
1 'polypeptide(L)'
;MEDIRYREKLLCSREVKQEDTIVNIGDKKIGGGELTVIAGPCSVESEKQIIEIATEIKAAGATMLRGGAYKPRTSPYDFQGLEAEGLKLLIKAGKETGLPVVSEIMDAGNLDLFEDIDIIQVGARNMQNFDMLRELGKINKPILLKRGLANTMKEFLMSAEYILSSGNESVILCERGIRTFDDYTRNTLDLAVVPMIHELSHLPVIVDPSHSTGINKLVSPMSLAACACGADGLIIEVHNDPAHALCDGAQSLRPEQFAELSEQIQKIRSVITSW
;
A
#
# COMPACT_ATOMS: atom_id res chain seq x y z
N MET A 1 33.72 18.16 -9.14
CA MET A 1 33.91 16.70 -9.03
C MET A 1 32.53 16.11 -9.26
N GLU A 2 32.26 15.62 -10.44
CA GLU A 2 31.04 14.83 -10.71
C GLU A 2 31.09 13.58 -9.84
N ASP A 3 30.05 13.33 -9.10
CA ASP A 3 29.98 12.22 -8.15
C ASP A 3 29.90 10.92 -8.95
N ILE A 4 31.01 10.20 -9.04
CA ILE A 4 31.20 8.95 -9.80
C ILE A 4 30.15 7.89 -9.46
N ARG A 5 29.48 8.04 -8.30
CA ARG A 5 28.44 7.13 -7.77
C ARG A 5 27.08 7.20 -8.51
N TYR A 6 26.86 8.15 -9.39
CA TYR A 6 25.60 8.35 -10.11
C TYR A 6 25.68 8.04 -11.62
N ARG A 7 26.71 7.32 -12.08
CA ARG A 7 26.86 6.94 -13.49
C ARG A 7 26.10 5.67 -13.89
N GLU A 8 25.63 4.88 -12.93
CA GLU A 8 24.82 3.71 -13.24
C GLU A 8 23.35 4.14 -13.38
N LYS A 9 22.75 3.80 -14.51
CA LYS A 9 21.31 4.00 -14.72
C LYS A 9 20.55 3.11 -13.73
N LEU A 10 19.71 3.74 -12.91
CA LEU A 10 18.89 3.02 -11.92
C LEU A 10 17.85 2.14 -12.62
N LEU A 11 17.69 0.92 -12.17
CA LEU A 11 16.69 -0.02 -12.70
C LEU A 11 15.26 0.52 -12.57
N CYS A 12 14.97 1.29 -11.53
CA CYS A 12 13.66 1.94 -11.33
C CYS A 12 13.41 3.13 -12.26
N SER A 13 14.39 3.58 -13.05
CA SER A 13 14.32 4.82 -13.85
C SER A 13 13.69 4.59 -15.22
N ARG A 14 12.98 5.61 -15.73
CA ARG A 14 12.54 5.71 -17.13
C ARG A 14 13.68 5.69 -18.14
N GLU A 15 14.90 6.00 -17.73
CA GLU A 15 16.08 5.87 -18.60
C GLU A 15 16.41 4.41 -18.94
N VAL A 16 16.05 3.47 -18.07
CA VAL A 16 16.27 2.03 -18.26
C VAL A 16 15.07 1.37 -18.91
N LYS A 17 13.85 1.74 -18.49
CA LYS A 17 12.60 1.19 -19.01
C LYS A 17 11.61 2.32 -19.27
N GLN A 18 11.24 2.51 -20.53
CA GLN A 18 10.33 3.57 -20.97
C GLN A 18 8.86 3.24 -20.69
N GLU A 19 8.48 1.96 -20.84
CA GLU A 19 7.13 1.47 -20.66
C GLU A 19 6.80 1.30 -19.17
N ASP A 20 5.54 1.53 -18.79
CA ASP A 20 5.07 1.31 -17.43
C ASP A 20 5.23 -0.16 -17.00
N THR A 21 5.68 -0.36 -15.78
CA THR A 21 5.63 -1.68 -15.17
C THR A 21 4.19 -1.98 -14.73
N ILE A 22 3.71 -3.12 -15.19
CA ILE A 22 2.42 -3.68 -14.76
C ILE A 22 2.71 -4.87 -13.86
N VAL A 23 2.29 -4.75 -12.60
CA VAL A 23 2.43 -5.83 -11.61
C VAL A 23 1.18 -6.70 -11.63
N ASN A 24 1.33 -7.96 -12.04
CA ASN A 24 0.22 -8.91 -12.13
C ASN A 24 0.06 -9.68 -10.81
N ILE A 25 -1.19 -9.78 -10.34
CA ILE A 25 -1.58 -10.48 -9.12
C ILE A 25 -2.79 -11.38 -9.47
N GLY A 26 -2.51 -12.63 -9.85
CA GLY A 26 -3.55 -13.53 -10.39
C GLY A 26 -4.23 -12.93 -11.63
N ASP A 27 -5.54 -12.70 -11.54
CA ASP A 27 -6.35 -12.04 -12.57
C ASP A 27 -6.40 -10.50 -12.44
N LYS A 28 -5.77 -9.94 -11.41
CA LYS A 28 -5.68 -8.50 -11.15
C LYS A 28 -4.33 -7.94 -11.54
N LYS A 29 -4.26 -6.62 -11.71
CA LYS A 29 -3.01 -5.91 -12.02
C LYS A 29 -2.97 -4.55 -11.33
N ILE A 30 -1.76 -4.04 -11.10
CA ILE A 30 -1.51 -2.68 -10.63
C ILE A 30 -0.62 -1.98 -11.65
N GLY A 31 -1.00 -0.78 -12.07
CA GLY A 31 -0.41 -0.07 -13.20
C GLY A 31 -1.13 -0.33 -14.52
N GLY A 32 -0.65 0.27 -15.62
CA GLY A 32 -1.22 0.08 -16.96
C GLY A 32 -2.57 0.74 -17.17
N GLY A 33 -2.88 1.80 -16.42
CA GLY A 33 -4.06 2.63 -16.65
C GLY A 33 -5.33 2.20 -15.92
N GLU A 34 -5.37 1.06 -15.26
CA GLU A 34 -6.49 0.66 -14.39
C GLU A 34 -6.22 1.09 -12.95
N LEU A 35 -7.27 1.61 -12.27
CA LEU A 35 -7.17 1.99 -10.87
C LEU A 35 -7.45 0.79 -9.97
N THR A 36 -6.47 0.38 -9.18
CA THR A 36 -6.63 -0.66 -8.17
C THR A 36 -7.08 -0.07 -6.84
N VAL A 37 -8.05 -0.69 -6.17
CA VAL A 37 -8.48 -0.30 -4.83
C VAL A 37 -8.27 -1.46 -3.86
N ILE A 38 -7.28 -1.30 -2.99
CA ILE A 38 -6.95 -2.23 -1.91
C ILE A 38 -7.66 -1.74 -0.65
N ALA A 39 -8.55 -2.53 -0.07
CA ALA A 39 -9.29 -2.14 1.12
C ALA A 39 -9.27 -3.22 2.20
N GLY A 40 -9.53 -2.85 3.45
CA GLY A 40 -9.60 -3.78 4.57
C GLY A 40 -9.13 -3.17 5.88
N PRO A 41 -9.18 -3.92 7.01
CA PRO A 41 -8.88 -3.36 8.32
C PRO A 41 -7.39 -3.07 8.51
N CYS A 42 -7.05 -2.13 9.40
CA CYS A 42 -5.67 -1.91 9.83
C CYS A 42 -5.07 -3.22 10.35
N SER A 43 -5.84 -3.95 11.14
CA SER A 43 -5.42 -5.17 11.84
C SER A 43 -6.48 -6.25 11.67
N VAL A 44 -6.03 -7.50 11.45
CA VAL A 44 -6.89 -8.68 11.58
C VAL A 44 -7.09 -8.94 13.06
N GLU A 45 -8.33 -8.88 13.54
CA GLU A 45 -8.68 -8.97 14.96
C GLU A 45 -9.45 -10.25 15.30
N SER A 46 -10.20 -10.78 14.35
CA SER A 46 -10.91 -12.05 14.45
C SER A 46 -11.32 -12.57 13.07
N GLU A 47 -11.65 -13.86 12.99
CA GLU A 47 -12.20 -14.48 11.78
C GLU A 47 -13.48 -13.77 11.33
N LYS A 48 -14.40 -13.52 12.26
CA LYS A 48 -15.66 -12.85 11.96
C LYS A 48 -15.45 -11.47 11.36
N GLN A 49 -14.61 -10.65 12.00
CA GLN A 49 -14.29 -9.29 11.53
C GLN A 49 -13.75 -9.28 10.11
N ILE A 50 -12.72 -10.10 9.82
CA ILE A 50 -12.07 -10.05 8.51
C ILE A 50 -12.94 -10.58 7.39
N ILE A 51 -13.77 -11.61 7.63
CA ILE A 51 -14.70 -12.16 6.64
C ILE A 51 -15.83 -11.17 6.35
N GLU A 52 -16.43 -10.55 7.37
CA GLU A 52 -17.47 -9.53 7.20
C GLU A 52 -16.93 -8.36 6.36
N ILE A 53 -15.80 -7.79 6.75
CA ILE A 53 -15.18 -6.67 6.03
C ILE A 53 -14.85 -7.08 4.59
N ALA A 54 -14.22 -8.23 4.37
CA ALA A 54 -13.83 -8.69 3.04
C ALA A 54 -15.04 -8.86 2.11
N THR A 55 -16.16 -9.35 2.64
CA THR A 55 -17.41 -9.51 1.89
C THR A 55 -17.99 -8.15 1.48
N GLU A 56 -18.05 -7.21 2.42
CA GLU A 56 -18.65 -5.89 2.20
C GLU A 56 -17.81 -5.04 1.24
N ILE A 57 -16.47 -5.01 1.41
CA ILE A 57 -15.60 -4.25 0.53
C ILE A 57 -15.58 -4.83 -0.90
N LYS A 58 -15.65 -6.17 -1.05
CA LYS A 58 -15.77 -6.79 -2.36
C LYS A 58 -17.05 -6.36 -3.06
N ALA A 59 -18.19 -6.39 -2.36
CA ALA A 59 -19.46 -5.95 -2.90
C ALA A 59 -19.43 -4.46 -3.29
N ALA A 60 -18.64 -3.64 -2.59
CA ALA A 60 -18.43 -2.23 -2.86
C ALA A 60 -17.36 -1.94 -3.94
N GLY A 61 -16.74 -2.96 -4.55
CA GLY A 61 -15.82 -2.80 -5.66
C GLY A 61 -14.33 -2.74 -5.30
N ALA A 62 -13.94 -3.14 -4.10
CA ALA A 62 -12.52 -3.38 -3.81
C ALA A 62 -11.96 -4.50 -4.70
N THR A 63 -10.73 -4.33 -5.16
CA THR A 63 -10.04 -5.29 -6.02
C THR A 63 -9.14 -6.24 -5.24
N MET A 64 -8.70 -5.85 -4.05
CA MET A 64 -7.83 -6.63 -3.17
C MET A 64 -8.16 -6.35 -1.71
N LEU A 65 -7.85 -7.32 -0.84
CA LEU A 65 -8.04 -7.24 0.61
C LEU A 65 -6.71 -6.95 1.29
N ARG A 66 -6.64 -5.92 2.14
CA ARG A 66 -5.51 -5.72 3.04
C ARG A 66 -5.86 -6.09 4.48
N GLY A 67 -4.88 -6.54 5.24
CA GLY A 67 -5.01 -6.76 6.67
C GLY A 67 -3.64 -6.93 7.32
N GLY A 68 -3.36 -6.20 8.40
CA GLY A 68 -2.13 -6.37 9.17
C GLY A 68 -2.25 -7.53 10.16
N ALA A 69 -1.40 -8.53 10.04
CA ALA A 69 -1.30 -9.63 11.00
C ALA A 69 -0.28 -9.33 12.11
N TYR A 70 0.79 -8.64 11.76
CA TYR A 70 1.81 -8.10 12.67
C TYR A 70 1.69 -6.59 12.74
N LYS A 71 1.82 -6.01 13.93
CA LYS A 71 1.65 -4.56 14.13
C LYS A 71 2.88 -3.95 14.80
N PRO A 72 3.64 -3.07 14.10
CA PRO A 72 4.71 -2.32 14.72
C PRO A 72 4.12 -1.22 15.62
N ARG A 73 4.24 -1.38 16.93
CA ARG A 73 3.68 -0.43 17.90
C ARG A 73 4.79 0.36 18.58
N THR A 74 4.51 1.63 18.89
CA THR A 74 5.41 2.45 19.69
C THR A 74 5.46 1.96 21.13
N SER A 75 4.31 1.51 21.67
CA SER A 75 4.22 0.93 23.00
C SER A 75 4.20 -0.61 22.90
N PRO A 76 5.00 -1.33 23.70
CA PRO A 76 4.97 -2.78 23.74
C PRO A 76 3.70 -3.35 24.40
N TYR A 77 2.89 -2.50 25.03
CA TYR A 77 1.63 -2.88 25.68
C TYR A 77 0.42 -2.77 24.75
N ASP A 78 0.59 -2.15 23.58
CA ASP A 78 -0.47 -2.07 22.58
C ASP A 78 -0.65 -3.43 21.88
N PHE A 79 -1.80 -3.62 21.22
CA PHE A 79 -2.08 -4.81 20.44
C PHE A 79 -1.03 -5.03 19.34
N GLN A 80 -0.31 -6.15 19.39
CA GLN A 80 0.80 -6.47 18.48
C GLN A 80 0.35 -7.19 17.19
N GLY A 81 -0.95 -7.51 17.07
CA GLY A 81 -1.52 -8.33 16.00
C GLY A 81 -1.71 -9.79 16.43
N LEU A 82 -2.38 -10.56 15.59
CA LEU A 82 -2.57 -12.01 15.78
C LEU A 82 -1.44 -12.84 15.16
N GLU A 83 -0.42 -12.18 14.62
CA GLU A 83 0.77 -12.81 14.03
C GLU A 83 0.42 -13.90 12.99
N ALA A 84 1.02 -15.08 13.08
CA ALA A 84 0.77 -16.18 12.14
C ALA A 84 -0.71 -16.59 12.03
N GLU A 85 -1.47 -16.48 13.13
CA GLU A 85 -2.91 -16.75 13.10
C GLU A 85 -3.64 -15.70 12.29
N GLY A 86 -3.27 -14.41 12.44
CA GLY A 86 -3.81 -13.31 11.64
C GLY A 86 -3.58 -13.49 10.14
N LEU A 87 -2.42 -14.00 9.72
CA LEU A 87 -2.15 -14.34 8.32
C LEU A 87 -3.08 -15.43 7.82
N LYS A 88 -3.29 -16.51 8.59
CA LYS A 88 -4.21 -17.59 8.21
C LYS A 88 -5.65 -17.09 8.03
N LEU A 89 -6.12 -16.23 8.94
CA LEU A 89 -7.45 -15.64 8.86
C LEU A 89 -7.59 -14.73 7.64
N LEU A 90 -6.59 -13.93 7.33
CA LEU A 90 -6.57 -13.08 6.15
C LEU A 90 -6.60 -13.90 4.86
N ILE A 91 -5.75 -14.93 4.77
CA ILE A 91 -5.71 -15.86 3.62
C ILE A 91 -7.07 -16.57 3.46
N LYS A 92 -7.69 -17.01 4.54
CA LYS A 92 -9.02 -17.61 4.53
C LYS A 92 -10.06 -16.66 3.95
N ALA A 93 -10.11 -15.42 4.44
CA ALA A 93 -11.03 -14.39 3.95
C ALA A 93 -10.80 -14.07 2.47
N GLY A 94 -9.54 -13.99 2.03
CA GLY A 94 -9.17 -13.84 0.62
C GLY A 94 -9.69 -14.99 -0.24
N LYS A 95 -9.49 -16.25 0.17
CA LYS A 95 -9.97 -17.44 -0.54
C LYS A 95 -11.51 -17.50 -0.61
N GLU A 96 -12.22 -17.15 0.47
CA GLU A 96 -13.69 -17.14 0.50
C GLU A 96 -14.29 -16.04 -0.39
N THR A 97 -13.64 -14.89 -0.46
CA THR A 97 -14.12 -13.76 -1.28
C THR A 97 -13.53 -13.73 -2.69
N GLY A 98 -12.45 -14.45 -2.95
CA GLY A 98 -11.70 -14.36 -4.22
C GLY A 98 -10.94 -13.05 -4.37
N LEU A 99 -10.63 -12.34 -3.27
CA LEU A 99 -9.80 -11.14 -3.26
C LEU A 99 -8.34 -11.53 -2.99
N PRO A 100 -7.37 -11.14 -3.84
CA PRO A 100 -5.95 -11.23 -3.50
C PRO A 100 -5.65 -10.50 -2.20
N VAL A 101 -4.70 -11.01 -1.41
CA VAL A 101 -4.42 -10.51 -0.07
C VAL A 101 -3.10 -9.78 0.04
N VAL A 102 -3.10 -8.68 0.80
CA VAL A 102 -1.95 -7.84 1.08
C VAL A 102 -1.70 -7.80 2.58
N SER A 103 -0.49 -8.12 3.03
CA SER A 103 -0.10 -8.03 4.44
C SER A 103 1.30 -7.50 4.62
N GLU A 104 1.53 -6.77 5.73
CA GLU A 104 2.82 -6.21 6.07
C GLU A 104 3.73 -7.26 6.71
N ILE A 105 4.96 -7.37 6.19
CA ILE A 105 6.02 -8.15 6.79
C ILE A 105 6.88 -7.27 7.72
N MET A 106 7.22 -7.79 8.88
CA MET A 106 8.05 -7.09 9.86
C MET A 106 9.49 -7.55 9.88
N ASP A 107 9.73 -8.82 9.53
CA ASP A 107 11.03 -9.47 9.55
C ASP A 107 11.11 -10.48 8.40
N ALA A 108 12.22 -10.44 7.64
CA ALA A 108 12.48 -11.40 6.56
C ALA A 108 12.56 -12.86 7.04
N GLY A 109 12.88 -13.08 8.31
CA GLY A 109 12.85 -14.41 8.93
C GLY A 109 11.47 -15.07 8.95
N ASN A 110 10.40 -14.30 8.73
CA ASN A 110 9.03 -14.80 8.67
C ASN A 110 8.52 -15.03 7.23
N LEU A 111 9.37 -14.97 6.22
CA LEU A 111 8.96 -15.10 4.81
C LEU A 111 8.17 -16.39 4.51
N ASP A 112 8.51 -17.48 5.16
CA ASP A 112 7.80 -18.76 4.98
C ASP A 112 6.31 -18.68 5.35
N LEU A 113 5.95 -17.77 6.29
CA LEU A 113 4.55 -17.54 6.67
C LEU A 113 3.76 -16.76 5.62
N PHE A 114 4.45 -16.11 4.66
CA PHE A 114 3.87 -15.28 3.61
C PHE A 114 3.70 -16.02 2.28
N GLU A 115 3.86 -17.34 2.25
CA GLU A 115 3.76 -18.13 1.01
C GLU A 115 2.41 -17.94 0.30
N ASP A 116 1.30 -17.89 1.04
CA ASP A 116 -0.05 -17.69 0.51
C ASP A 116 -0.50 -16.21 0.50
N ILE A 117 0.38 -15.24 0.77
CA ILE A 117 0.11 -13.81 0.65
C ILE A 117 0.46 -13.37 -0.77
N ASP A 118 -0.45 -12.67 -1.45
CA ASP A 118 -0.28 -12.28 -2.86
C ASP A 118 0.64 -11.07 -3.02
N ILE A 119 0.58 -10.10 -2.11
CA ILE A 119 1.44 -8.91 -2.09
C ILE A 119 2.04 -8.75 -0.69
N ILE A 120 3.36 -8.70 -0.61
CA ILE A 120 4.06 -8.39 0.65
C ILE A 120 4.24 -6.89 0.77
N GLN A 121 3.68 -6.30 1.83
CA GLN A 121 3.86 -4.89 2.14
C GLN A 121 5.10 -4.68 3.01
N VAL A 122 5.94 -3.72 2.62
CA VAL A 122 7.00 -3.16 3.46
C VAL A 122 6.47 -1.87 4.08
N GLY A 123 6.33 -1.84 5.39
CA GLY A 123 5.84 -0.67 6.12
C GLY A 123 6.82 0.50 6.07
N ALA A 124 6.29 1.71 6.28
CA ALA A 124 7.07 2.95 6.21
C ALA A 124 8.29 2.99 7.16
N ARG A 125 8.22 2.30 8.30
CA ARG A 125 9.34 2.20 9.25
C ARG A 125 10.47 1.30 8.75
N ASN A 126 10.18 0.39 7.81
CA ASN A 126 11.11 -0.56 7.21
C ASN A 126 11.56 -0.18 5.79
N MET A 127 11.17 1.01 5.29
CA MET A 127 11.56 1.45 3.94
C MET A 127 13.09 1.44 3.75
N GLN A 128 13.85 1.72 4.79
CA GLN A 128 15.32 1.75 4.77
C GLN A 128 15.95 0.53 5.46
N ASN A 129 15.21 -0.52 5.71
CA ASN A 129 15.76 -1.80 6.15
C ASN A 129 16.33 -2.55 4.93
N PHE A 130 17.49 -2.12 4.47
CA PHE A 130 18.10 -2.57 3.21
C PHE A 130 18.39 -4.06 3.19
N ASP A 131 18.69 -4.69 4.33
CA ASP A 131 18.89 -6.13 4.39
C ASP A 131 17.57 -6.87 4.12
N MET A 132 16.46 -6.43 4.71
CA MET A 132 15.14 -6.97 4.40
C MET A 132 14.76 -6.73 2.94
N LEU A 133 15.03 -5.55 2.39
CA LEU A 133 14.72 -5.24 0.98
C LEU A 133 15.50 -6.15 0.01
N ARG A 134 16.76 -6.48 0.33
CA ARG A 134 17.55 -7.45 -0.47
C ARG A 134 16.94 -8.85 -0.41
N GLU A 135 16.50 -9.31 0.74
CA GLU A 135 15.86 -10.64 0.86
C GLU A 135 14.53 -10.67 0.08
N LEU A 136 13.70 -9.62 0.18
CA LEU A 136 12.47 -9.47 -0.59
C LEU A 136 12.73 -9.36 -2.11
N GLY A 137 13.90 -8.84 -2.50
CA GLY A 137 14.34 -8.81 -3.89
C GLY A 137 14.72 -10.17 -4.49
N LYS A 138 14.92 -11.21 -3.66
CA LYS A 138 15.25 -12.57 -4.12
C LYS A 138 14.04 -13.45 -4.37
N ILE A 139 12.86 -13.03 -3.92
CA ILE A 139 11.62 -13.81 -4.05
C ILE A 139 10.79 -13.34 -5.24
N ASN A 140 10.00 -14.24 -5.81
CA ASN A 140 9.11 -13.91 -6.93
C ASN A 140 7.68 -13.57 -6.42
N LYS A 141 7.58 -12.51 -5.61
CA LYS A 141 6.30 -11.98 -5.12
C LYS A 141 6.26 -10.46 -5.27
N PRO A 142 5.10 -9.88 -5.60
CA PRO A 142 4.93 -8.43 -5.61
C PRO A 142 5.22 -7.80 -4.25
N ILE A 143 5.98 -6.71 -4.27
CA ILE A 143 6.35 -5.94 -3.06
C ILE A 143 5.71 -4.57 -3.12
N LEU A 144 4.87 -4.24 -2.15
CA LEU A 144 4.30 -2.92 -1.94
C LEU A 144 5.17 -2.17 -0.95
N LEU A 145 5.99 -1.23 -1.46
CA LEU A 145 6.93 -0.45 -0.65
C LEU A 145 6.28 0.87 -0.24
N LYS A 146 6.06 1.07 1.06
CA LYS A 146 5.54 2.34 1.61
C LYS A 146 6.67 3.34 1.84
N ARG A 147 6.46 4.60 1.40
CA ARG A 147 7.37 5.71 1.66
C ARG A 147 7.55 5.91 3.16
N GLY A 148 8.79 6.11 3.58
CA GLY A 148 9.13 6.40 4.96
C GLY A 148 8.66 7.78 5.41
N LEU A 149 8.53 7.95 6.73
CA LEU A 149 7.87 9.12 7.35
C LEU A 149 8.60 10.46 7.13
N ALA A 150 9.90 10.44 6.82
CA ALA A 150 10.73 11.64 6.62
C ALA A 150 11.67 11.48 5.42
N ASN A 151 11.31 10.59 4.49
CA ASN A 151 12.18 10.26 3.36
C ASN A 151 11.84 11.09 2.13
N THR A 152 12.90 11.54 1.46
CA THR A 152 12.79 12.19 0.18
C THR A 152 12.32 11.20 -0.90
N MET A 153 11.81 11.71 -2.00
CA MET A 153 11.45 10.89 -3.16
C MET A 153 12.67 10.10 -3.70
N LYS A 154 13.86 10.71 -3.69
CA LYS A 154 15.11 10.04 -4.09
C LYS A 154 15.41 8.82 -3.20
N GLU A 155 15.32 8.96 -1.88
CA GLU A 155 15.54 7.83 -0.96
C GLU A 155 14.49 6.74 -1.14
N PHE A 156 13.25 7.13 -1.47
CA PHE A 156 12.17 6.19 -1.76
C PHE A 156 12.46 5.35 -3.02
N LEU A 157 12.86 6.00 -4.12
CA LEU A 157 13.27 5.31 -5.33
C LEU A 157 14.53 4.44 -5.11
N MET A 158 15.50 4.92 -4.32
CA MET A 158 16.68 4.11 -3.97
C MET A 158 16.33 2.87 -3.13
N SER A 159 15.30 2.94 -2.30
CA SER A 159 14.80 1.76 -1.58
C SER A 159 14.15 0.75 -2.55
N ALA A 160 13.40 1.20 -3.55
CA ALA A 160 12.90 0.34 -4.61
C ALA A 160 14.05 -0.31 -5.42
N GLU A 161 15.11 0.45 -5.68
CA GLU A 161 16.30 -0.03 -6.37
C GLU A 161 16.97 -1.21 -5.65
N TYR A 162 16.97 -1.24 -4.31
CA TYR A 162 17.48 -2.40 -3.56
C TYR A 162 16.71 -3.69 -3.85
N ILE A 163 15.40 -3.60 -4.04
CA ILE A 163 14.56 -4.75 -4.39
C ILE A 163 14.83 -5.17 -5.84
N LEU A 164 14.80 -4.20 -6.78
CA LEU A 164 15.01 -4.43 -8.20
C LEU A 164 16.39 -5.02 -8.49
N SER A 165 17.45 -4.45 -7.91
CA SER A 165 18.83 -4.91 -8.09
C SER A 165 19.10 -6.30 -7.51
N SER A 166 18.23 -6.78 -6.64
CA SER A 166 18.26 -8.13 -6.08
C SER A 166 17.47 -9.14 -6.92
N GLY A 167 16.75 -8.69 -7.98
CA GLY A 167 16.12 -9.56 -8.99
C GLY A 167 14.60 -9.53 -9.05
N ASN A 168 13.91 -8.82 -8.13
CA ASN A 168 12.46 -8.73 -8.12
C ASN A 168 11.99 -7.46 -8.82
N GLU A 169 11.39 -7.60 -10.00
CA GLU A 169 10.86 -6.48 -10.79
C GLU A 169 9.42 -6.08 -10.44
N SER A 170 8.74 -6.83 -9.58
CA SER A 170 7.35 -6.62 -9.20
C SER A 170 7.23 -5.69 -7.98
N VAL A 171 7.64 -4.42 -8.17
CA VAL A 171 7.63 -3.40 -7.10
C VAL A 171 6.52 -2.39 -7.34
N ILE A 172 5.74 -2.11 -6.30
CA ILE A 172 4.67 -1.12 -6.25
C ILE A 172 5.06 -0.07 -5.22
N LEU A 173 5.09 1.19 -5.61
CA LEU A 173 5.36 2.31 -4.72
C LEU A 173 4.06 2.74 -4.02
N CYS A 174 4.15 3.17 -2.76
CA CYS A 174 3.00 3.67 -2.01
C CYS A 174 3.33 4.96 -1.26
N GLU A 175 2.78 6.08 -1.73
CA GLU A 175 2.79 7.34 -0.99
C GLU A 175 1.81 7.25 0.18
N ARG A 176 2.23 7.67 1.38
CA ARG A 176 1.43 7.58 2.62
C ARG A 176 1.58 8.78 3.55
N GLY A 177 2.10 9.87 3.03
CA GLY A 177 2.37 11.09 3.79
C GLY A 177 3.73 11.10 4.48
N ILE A 178 4.25 12.28 4.66
CA ILE A 178 5.50 12.58 5.34
C ILE A 178 5.27 13.48 6.55
N ARG A 179 6.12 13.39 7.55
CA ARG A 179 6.13 14.32 8.68
C ARG A 179 6.60 15.68 8.23
N THR A 180 5.84 16.71 8.58
CA THR A 180 6.19 18.10 8.35
C THR A 180 6.08 18.88 9.66
N PHE A 181 6.20 20.19 9.60
CA PHE A 181 6.00 21.07 10.75
C PHE A 181 4.52 21.24 11.13
N ASP A 182 3.60 20.92 10.19
CA ASP A 182 2.15 21.00 10.42
C ASP A 182 1.65 19.75 11.15
N ASP A 183 0.79 19.92 12.14
CA ASP A 183 0.30 18.89 13.05
C ASP A 183 -1.24 18.70 13.03
N TYR A 184 -1.95 19.37 12.12
CA TYR A 184 -3.40 19.17 11.95
C TYR A 184 -3.77 17.79 11.44
N THR A 185 -2.87 17.16 10.71
CA THR A 185 -2.98 15.77 10.26
C THR A 185 -1.79 14.96 10.77
N ARG A 186 -1.93 13.64 10.85
CA ARG A 186 -0.84 12.74 11.27
C ARG A 186 0.42 12.92 10.44
N ASN A 187 0.23 13.07 9.11
CA ASN A 187 1.29 13.38 8.14
C ASN A 187 0.69 14.23 7.02
N THR A 188 1.53 14.99 6.34
CA THR A 188 1.17 15.71 5.12
C THR A 188 1.21 14.75 3.95
N LEU A 189 0.07 14.55 3.27
CA LEU A 189 0.01 13.74 2.04
C LEU A 189 0.63 14.50 0.88
N ASP A 190 1.69 13.95 0.31
CA ASP A 190 2.43 14.55 -0.80
C ASP A 190 1.92 14.02 -2.15
N LEU A 191 0.83 14.57 -2.65
CA LEU A 191 0.26 14.15 -3.93
C LEU A 191 1.10 14.56 -5.14
N ALA A 192 1.98 15.54 -5.01
CA ALA A 192 2.90 15.93 -6.09
C ALA A 192 3.88 14.80 -6.44
N VAL A 193 4.14 13.89 -5.50
CA VAL A 193 4.98 12.70 -5.73
C VAL A 193 4.41 11.79 -6.82
N VAL A 194 3.09 11.71 -6.98
CA VAL A 194 2.46 10.80 -7.96
C VAL A 194 2.89 11.13 -9.40
N PRO A 195 2.61 12.32 -9.95
CA PRO A 195 3.06 12.66 -11.30
C PRO A 195 4.58 12.69 -11.44
N MET A 196 5.32 13.05 -10.38
CA MET A 196 6.79 13.04 -10.42
C MET A 196 7.37 11.63 -10.50
N ILE A 197 6.76 10.65 -9.82
CA ILE A 197 7.16 9.25 -9.95
C ILE A 197 6.89 8.77 -11.37
N HIS A 198 5.75 9.05 -11.96
CA HIS A 198 5.45 8.67 -13.34
C HIS A 198 6.41 9.27 -14.36
N GLU A 199 6.95 10.47 -14.10
CA GLU A 199 7.99 11.08 -14.95
C GLU A 199 9.35 10.39 -14.80
N LEU A 200 9.75 10.05 -13.57
CA LEU A 200 11.10 9.57 -13.25
C LEU A 200 11.24 8.06 -13.27
N SER A 201 10.15 7.33 -13.01
CA SER A 201 10.14 5.89 -12.83
C SER A 201 9.03 5.22 -13.64
N HIS A 202 9.26 3.99 -14.04
CA HIS A 202 8.26 3.12 -14.68
C HIS A 202 7.43 2.33 -13.67
N LEU A 203 7.72 2.42 -12.37
CA LEU A 203 7.03 1.67 -11.33
C LEU A 203 5.65 2.26 -11.03
N PRO A 204 4.61 1.44 -10.83
CA PRO A 204 3.30 1.93 -10.44
C PRO A 204 3.34 2.55 -9.05
N VAL A 205 2.55 3.61 -8.84
CA VAL A 205 2.43 4.31 -7.56
C VAL A 205 0.98 4.36 -7.09
N ILE A 206 0.74 3.82 -5.89
CA ILE A 206 -0.55 3.92 -5.20
C ILE A 206 -0.46 4.89 -4.03
N VAL A 207 -1.61 5.30 -3.50
CA VAL A 207 -1.69 6.27 -2.39
C VAL A 207 -2.46 5.68 -1.21
N ASP A 208 -1.97 5.96 -0.01
CA ASP A 208 -2.58 5.60 1.27
C ASP A 208 -3.11 6.86 1.99
N PRO A 209 -4.36 7.24 1.76
CA PRO A 209 -4.97 8.41 2.39
C PRO A 209 -5.27 8.18 3.88
N SER A 210 -5.47 6.93 4.30
CA SER A 210 -5.79 6.57 5.69
C SER A 210 -4.62 6.85 6.63
N HIS A 211 -3.44 6.32 6.31
CA HIS A 211 -2.25 6.51 7.15
C HIS A 211 -1.59 7.88 6.96
N SER A 212 -1.90 8.59 5.87
CA SER A 212 -1.41 9.96 5.69
C SER A 212 -2.08 10.91 6.68
N THR A 213 -3.40 11.05 6.59
CA THR A 213 -4.13 12.05 7.39
C THR A 213 -4.40 11.59 8.81
N GLY A 214 -4.65 10.29 9.02
CA GLY A 214 -5.05 9.75 10.33
C GLY A 214 -6.46 10.14 10.75
N ILE A 215 -7.28 10.66 9.84
CA ILE A 215 -8.60 11.23 10.13
C ILE A 215 -9.63 10.71 9.13
N ASN A 216 -10.64 9.97 9.60
CA ASN A 216 -11.69 9.36 8.77
C ASN A 216 -12.28 10.32 7.72
N LYS A 217 -12.74 11.50 8.13
CA LYS A 217 -13.39 12.46 7.23
C LYS A 217 -12.51 12.99 6.09
N LEU A 218 -11.19 12.82 6.18
CA LEU A 218 -10.23 13.25 5.15
C LEU A 218 -9.87 12.12 4.17
N VAL A 219 -10.20 10.87 4.48
CA VAL A 219 -9.87 9.72 3.63
C VAL A 219 -10.51 9.87 2.25
N SER A 220 -11.81 10.14 2.20
CA SER A 220 -12.54 10.27 0.93
C SER A 220 -12.02 11.42 0.06
N PRO A 221 -11.93 12.68 0.52
CA PRO A 221 -11.42 13.76 -0.33
C PRO A 221 -9.97 13.54 -0.78
N MET A 222 -9.11 12.96 0.06
CA MET A 222 -7.73 12.67 -0.33
C MET A 222 -7.64 11.50 -1.30
N SER A 223 -8.52 10.50 -1.21
CA SER A 223 -8.64 9.43 -2.20
C SER A 223 -9.00 9.98 -3.58
N LEU A 224 -9.99 10.87 -3.64
CA LEU A 224 -10.43 11.50 -4.89
C LEU A 224 -9.33 12.37 -5.50
N ALA A 225 -8.62 13.14 -4.67
CA ALA A 225 -7.48 13.95 -5.11
C ALA A 225 -6.32 13.07 -5.63
N ALA A 226 -6.04 11.94 -4.97
CA ALA A 226 -5.03 10.98 -5.44
C ALA A 226 -5.39 10.39 -6.81
N CYS A 227 -6.66 10.02 -7.01
CA CYS A 227 -7.15 9.59 -8.33
C CYS A 227 -6.95 10.69 -9.38
N ALA A 228 -7.30 11.94 -9.04
CA ALA A 228 -7.14 13.09 -9.94
C ALA A 228 -5.67 13.40 -10.27
N CYS A 229 -4.73 13.08 -9.39
CA CYS A 229 -3.28 13.18 -9.65
C CYS A 229 -2.73 12.03 -10.49
N GLY A 230 -3.55 11.02 -10.87
CA GLY A 230 -3.12 9.91 -11.71
C GLY A 230 -2.57 8.70 -10.95
N ALA A 231 -2.85 8.55 -9.65
CA ALA A 231 -2.43 7.36 -8.91
C ALA A 231 -2.92 6.06 -9.57
N ASP A 232 -2.08 5.02 -9.60
CA ASP A 232 -2.42 3.69 -10.13
C ASP A 232 -3.32 2.90 -9.19
N GLY A 233 -3.47 3.36 -7.97
CA GLY A 233 -4.35 2.72 -6.99
C GLY A 233 -4.42 3.46 -5.66
N LEU A 234 -5.27 2.92 -4.81
CA LEU A 234 -5.47 3.37 -3.44
C LEU A 234 -5.34 2.19 -2.48
N ILE A 235 -4.84 2.45 -1.27
CA ILE A 235 -4.93 1.51 -0.16
C ILE A 235 -5.64 2.17 1.02
N ILE A 236 -6.80 1.65 1.41
CA ILE A 236 -7.76 2.31 2.30
C ILE A 236 -8.08 1.42 3.49
N GLU A 237 -8.09 1.99 4.69
CA GLU A 237 -8.53 1.28 5.89
C GLU A 237 -10.06 1.31 6.01
N VAL A 238 -10.63 0.10 6.12
CA VAL A 238 -12.06 -0.12 6.32
C VAL A 238 -12.27 -1.05 7.52
N HIS A 239 -13.16 -0.69 8.41
CA HIS A 239 -13.49 -1.47 9.60
C HIS A 239 -15.01 -1.46 9.86
N ASN A 240 -15.60 -2.62 10.17
CA ASN A 240 -17.03 -2.74 10.44
C ASN A 240 -17.47 -2.07 11.77
N ASP A 241 -16.53 -1.94 12.73
CA ASP A 241 -16.74 -1.20 13.98
C ASP A 241 -15.52 -0.35 14.38
N PRO A 242 -15.27 0.79 13.71
CA PRO A 242 -14.09 1.62 13.97
C PRO A 242 -13.95 2.12 15.41
N ALA A 243 -15.07 2.26 16.13
CA ALA A 243 -15.06 2.76 17.50
C ALA A 243 -14.42 1.77 18.50
N HIS A 244 -14.46 0.48 18.20
CA HIS A 244 -13.90 -0.59 19.03
C HIS A 244 -12.70 -1.29 18.37
N ALA A 245 -12.20 -0.75 17.26
CA ALA A 245 -11.02 -1.28 16.58
C ALA A 245 -9.80 -1.29 17.50
N LEU A 246 -9.05 -2.40 17.51
CA LEU A 246 -7.82 -2.55 18.31
C LEU A 246 -6.66 -1.72 17.73
N CYS A 247 -6.78 -1.28 16.47
CA CYS A 247 -5.77 -0.49 15.79
C CYS A 247 -6.40 0.51 14.79
N ASP A 248 -5.94 1.76 14.84
CA ASP A 248 -6.21 2.82 13.84
C ASP A 248 -7.71 3.05 13.47
N GLY A 249 -8.63 2.84 14.42
CA GLY A 249 -10.06 3.05 14.20
C GLY A 249 -10.43 4.48 13.80
N ALA A 250 -9.70 5.49 14.31
CA ALA A 250 -9.97 6.91 14.05
C ALA A 250 -9.88 7.31 12.57
N GLN A 251 -9.13 6.57 11.76
CA GLN A 251 -8.94 6.82 10.34
C GLN A 251 -9.69 5.84 9.43
N SER A 252 -10.22 4.75 9.99
CA SER A 252 -10.90 3.71 9.21
C SER A 252 -12.28 4.18 8.75
N LEU A 253 -12.58 3.93 7.48
CA LEU A 253 -13.94 4.08 6.95
C LEU A 253 -14.83 2.96 7.45
N ARG A 254 -16.15 3.21 7.55
CA ARG A 254 -17.12 2.13 7.59
C ARG A 254 -17.36 1.56 6.20
N PRO A 255 -17.82 0.31 6.05
CA PRO A 255 -18.11 -0.29 4.73
C PRO A 255 -19.03 0.56 3.86
N GLU A 256 -20.06 1.21 4.45
CA GLU A 256 -20.99 2.07 3.73
C GLU A 256 -20.29 3.33 3.20
N GLN A 257 -19.40 3.94 3.99
CA GLN A 257 -18.58 5.08 3.56
C GLN A 257 -17.62 4.68 2.43
N PHE A 258 -17.08 3.47 2.50
CA PHE A 258 -16.22 2.94 1.44
C PHE A 258 -17.01 2.71 0.15
N ALA A 259 -18.25 2.20 0.23
CA ALA A 259 -19.11 2.01 -0.94
C ALA A 259 -19.41 3.36 -1.64
N GLU A 260 -19.79 4.39 -0.87
CA GLU A 260 -19.99 5.75 -1.41
C GLU A 260 -18.71 6.31 -2.06
N LEU A 261 -17.55 6.11 -1.42
CA LEU A 261 -16.27 6.55 -1.97
C LEU A 261 -15.94 5.80 -3.27
N SER A 262 -16.18 4.50 -3.34
CA SER A 262 -15.92 3.68 -4.53
C SER A 262 -16.70 4.18 -5.75
N GLU A 263 -17.97 4.56 -5.57
CA GLU A 263 -18.77 5.17 -6.64
C GLU A 263 -18.20 6.52 -7.11
N GLN A 264 -17.73 7.35 -6.16
CA GLN A 264 -17.12 8.65 -6.48
C GLN A 264 -15.79 8.47 -7.22
N ILE A 265 -14.98 7.49 -6.83
CA ILE A 265 -13.73 7.14 -7.50
C ILE A 265 -13.99 6.80 -8.98
N GLN A 266 -15.00 5.97 -9.26
CA GLN A 266 -15.35 5.61 -10.65
C GLN A 266 -15.73 6.85 -11.48
N LYS A 267 -16.48 7.79 -10.91
CA LYS A 267 -16.86 9.04 -11.57
C LYS A 267 -15.65 9.92 -11.90
N ILE A 268 -14.74 10.12 -10.93
CA ILE A 268 -13.50 10.90 -11.17
C ILE A 268 -12.66 10.19 -12.23
N ARG A 269 -12.48 8.87 -12.12
CA ARG A 269 -11.68 8.12 -13.08
C ARG A 269 -12.19 8.28 -14.52
N SER A 270 -13.50 8.27 -14.72
CA SER A 270 -14.09 8.44 -16.06
C SER A 270 -13.78 9.81 -16.71
N VAL A 271 -13.44 10.82 -15.91
CA VAL A 271 -13.10 12.16 -16.40
C VAL A 271 -11.60 12.30 -16.73
N ILE A 272 -10.73 11.60 -15.98
CA ILE A 272 -9.27 11.77 -16.07
C ILE A 272 -8.56 10.71 -16.92
N THR A 273 -9.28 9.78 -17.54
CA THR A 273 -8.71 8.73 -18.43
C THR A 273 -8.02 9.25 -19.69
N SER A 274 -7.82 10.57 -19.80
CA SER A 274 -7.20 11.24 -20.94
C SER A 274 -5.87 11.94 -20.62
N TRP A 275 -5.21 11.61 -19.53
CA TRP A 275 -3.87 12.13 -19.21
C TRP A 275 -2.77 11.33 -19.90
#